data_c25f2d8c7610420cde2328cf8a8bd240
#
_entry.id   c25f2d8c7610420cde2328cf8a8bd240
#
_cell.length_a   1.000
_cell.length_b   1.000
_cell.length_c   1.000
_cell.angle_alpha   90.00
_cell.angle_beta   90.00
_cell.angle_gamma   90.00
#
_symmetry.space_group_name_H-M   'P 1'
#
loop_
_entity.id
_entity.type
_entity.pdbx_description
1 polymer ?
#
loop_
_entity_poly.entity_id
_entity_poly.type
_entity_poly.pdbx_seq_one_letter_code
_entity_poly.pdbx_strand_id
1 'polypeptide(L)'
;MGLTLCVPNPHTLRVTTITMTMRTKTKSSDAFTLIELLIVVTIIAVLASIALPAFIGVKERGDQTKDLSNAKQIALALRQFAIDNNSSYPSHPPAASYSTAAGLPANSNEAFWWLFPSADQTGYLQSEQIFAVGGSAYTKSNPDNHLDAPGGAARTFTLAAGENNYAYVAGLTDTSNPTFPLIADGFIAAGGGTYSTNKSIPGGVWAAKKAIIVFCDASGQIVKVNPTDHQVKRTNSAGAQANMFVAAADWFDVAANPVLNPQP
;
A
#
# COMPACT_ATOMS: atom_id res chain seq x y z
N MET A 1 -7.72 62.31 16.24
CA MET A 1 -8.89 62.72 15.42
C MET A 1 -9.84 63.41 16.40
N GLY A 2 -9.98 64.78 16.32
CA GLY A 2 -10.85 65.55 17.19
C GLY A 2 -12.21 65.78 16.52
N LEU A 3 -13.27 65.40 17.17
CA LEU A 3 -14.66 65.71 16.76
C LEU A 3 -15.01 67.05 17.43
N THR A 4 -15.41 68.02 16.61
CA THR A 4 -15.93 69.31 17.04
C THR A 4 -17.45 69.25 16.98
N LEU A 5 -18.09 69.34 18.13
CA LEU A 5 -19.56 69.47 18.25
C LEU A 5 -19.90 70.93 18.46
N CYS A 6 -20.68 71.52 17.54
CA CYS A 6 -21.25 72.85 17.67
C CYS A 6 -22.64 72.76 18.32
N VAL A 7 -22.86 73.38 19.50
CA VAL A 7 -24.18 73.52 20.11
C VAL A 7 -24.64 74.95 19.93
N PRO A 8 -25.78 75.24 19.26
CA PRO A 8 -26.27 76.60 19.07
C PRO A 8 -26.92 77.12 20.38
N ASN A 9 -26.47 78.29 20.87
CA ASN A 9 -27.08 79.01 21.94
C ASN A 9 -27.63 80.37 21.38
N PRO A 10 -28.85 80.79 21.71
CA PRO A 10 -29.52 81.89 20.97
C PRO A 10 -28.89 83.29 21.11
N HIS A 11 -27.85 83.45 21.93
CA HIS A 11 -27.25 84.77 22.08
C HIS A 11 -25.71 84.84 21.98
N THR A 12 -25.00 83.70 21.84
CA THR A 12 -23.55 83.68 21.57
C THR A 12 -23.06 82.29 21.17
N LEU A 13 -22.39 82.16 20.01
CA LEU A 13 -21.74 80.97 19.62
C LEU A 13 -20.48 80.74 20.48
N ARG A 14 -20.54 79.88 21.48
CA ARG A 14 -19.38 79.42 22.19
C ARG A 14 -18.95 78.08 21.62
N VAL A 15 -17.85 78.05 20.99
CA VAL A 15 -17.18 76.82 20.57
C VAL A 15 -16.46 76.18 21.75
N THR A 16 -17.00 75.14 22.27
CA THR A 16 -16.33 74.34 23.30
C THR A 16 -15.65 73.16 22.65
N THR A 17 -14.32 73.21 22.62
CA THR A 17 -13.51 72.09 22.12
C THR A 17 -13.36 71.05 23.24
N ILE A 18 -14.02 69.92 23.07
CA ILE A 18 -13.84 68.76 23.98
C ILE A 18 -12.71 67.89 23.40
N THR A 19 -11.55 67.90 24.05
CA THR A 19 -10.42 67.03 23.68
C THR A 19 -10.62 65.70 24.40
N MET A 20 -11.03 64.70 23.68
CA MET A 20 -11.16 63.32 24.16
C MET A 20 -9.82 62.61 24.04
N THR A 21 -9.09 62.51 25.13
CA THR A 21 -7.83 61.74 25.19
C THR A 21 -8.14 60.25 25.27
N MET A 22 -8.01 59.53 24.15
CA MET A 22 -8.04 58.08 24.15
C MET A 22 -6.77 57.56 24.82
N ARG A 23 -6.90 57.03 26.02
CA ARG A 23 -5.84 56.32 26.71
C ARG A 23 -5.76 54.93 26.13
N THR A 24 -4.88 54.73 25.14
CA THR A 24 -4.52 53.41 24.66
C THR A 24 -3.80 52.66 25.76
N LYS A 25 -4.45 51.65 26.32
CA LYS A 25 -3.84 50.70 27.24
C LYS A 25 -2.88 49.83 26.40
N THR A 26 -1.60 50.17 26.39
CA THR A 26 -0.56 49.31 25.83
C THR A 26 -0.55 48.03 26.67
N LYS A 27 -1.04 46.95 26.12
CA LYS A 27 -0.75 45.62 26.66
C LYS A 27 0.76 45.47 26.65
N SER A 28 1.38 45.30 27.80
CA SER A 28 2.77 44.86 27.87
C SER A 28 2.81 43.50 27.18
N SER A 29 3.40 43.41 26.00
CA SER A 29 3.84 42.15 25.46
C SER A 29 4.99 41.68 26.34
N ASP A 30 4.75 40.63 27.12
CA ASP A 30 5.84 39.95 27.80
C ASP A 30 6.83 39.49 26.72
N ALA A 31 8.01 40.15 26.69
CA ALA A 31 9.05 39.82 25.74
C ALA A 31 9.69 38.50 26.17
N PHE A 32 9.61 37.47 25.34
CA PHE A 32 10.25 36.19 25.58
C PHE A 32 11.76 36.37 25.70
N THR A 33 12.34 35.79 26.73
CA THR A 33 13.79 35.82 26.90
C THR A 33 14.43 34.76 25.99
N LEU A 34 15.68 35.07 25.53
CA LEU A 34 16.46 34.11 24.73
C LEU A 34 16.69 32.79 25.46
N ILE A 35 16.81 32.84 26.78
CA ILE A 35 17.04 31.65 27.61
C ILE A 35 15.79 30.78 27.72
N GLU A 36 14.59 31.37 27.81
CA GLU A 36 13.34 30.60 27.80
C GLU A 36 13.16 29.83 26.49
N LEU A 37 13.46 30.46 25.35
CA LEU A 37 13.43 29.80 24.07
C LEU A 37 14.47 28.67 23.99
N LEU A 38 15.70 28.92 24.48
CA LEU A 38 16.79 27.95 24.47
C LEU A 38 16.43 26.68 25.27
N ILE A 39 15.88 26.87 26.46
CA ILE A 39 15.51 25.74 27.34
C ILE A 39 14.42 24.89 26.65
N VAL A 40 13.41 25.50 26.05
CA VAL A 40 12.33 24.78 25.37
C VAL A 40 12.85 23.96 24.17
N VAL A 41 13.71 24.56 23.33
CA VAL A 41 14.25 23.83 22.18
C VAL A 41 15.20 22.71 22.60
N THR A 42 15.95 22.86 23.68
CA THR A 42 16.81 21.77 24.20
C THR A 42 15.98 20.60 24.73
N ILE A 43 14.90 20.87 25.47
CA ILE A 43 14.00 19.81 25.94
C ILE A 43 13.35 19.09 24.78
N ILE A 44 12.84 19.82 23.77
CA ILE A 44 12.25 19.21 22.57
C ILE A 44 13.26 18.35 21.81
N ALA A 45 14.50 18.82 21.66
CA ALA A 45 15.57 18.08 21.00
C ALA A 45 15.89 16.76 21.71
N VAL A 46 15.98 16.78 23.04
CA VAL A 46 16.19 15.55 23.82
C VAL A 46 15.02 14.57 23.68
N LEU A 47 13.78 15.04 23.81
CA LEU A 47 12.61 14.17 23.66
C LEU A 47 12.51 13.61 22.24
N ALA A 48 12.77 14.42 21.21
CA ALA A 48 12.75 13.99 19.81
C ALA A 48 13.81 12.93 19.53
N SER A 49 15.01 13.03 20.11
CA SER A 49 16.10 12.07 19.90
C SER A 49 15.74 10.64 20.34
N ILE A 50 14.91 10.49 21.37
CA ILE A 50 14.45 9.20 21.87
C ILE A 50 13.22 8.71 21.10
N ALA A 51 12.33 9.62 20.70
CA ALA A 51 11.06 9.29 20.03
C ALA A 51 11.25 8.86 18.56
N LEU A 52 12.21 9.46 17.84
CA LEU A 52 12.41 9.21 16.41
C LEU A 52 12.70 7.73 16.06
N PRO A 53 13.63 7.02 16.72
CA PRO A 53 13.90 5.62 16.41
C PRO A 53 12.69 4.70 16.68
N ALA A 54 11.95 4.97 17.75
CA ALA A 54 10.75 4.20 18.08
C ALA A 54 9.64 4.40 17.05
N PHE A 55 9.47 5.64 16.56
CA PHE A 55 8.44 5.97 15.56
C PHE A 55 8.65 5.28 14.23
N ILE A 56 9.89 5.15 13.75
CA ILE A 56 10.22 4.43 12.50
C ILE A 56 9.78 2.96 12.58
N GLY A 57 10.05 2.29 13.70
CA GLY A 57 9.65 0.89 13.90
C GLY A 57 8.13 0.68 13.96
N VAL A 58 7.41 1.62 14.58
CA VAL A 58 5.93 1.58 14.65
C VAL A 58 5.33 1.81 13.27
N LYS A 59 5.84 2.79 12.50
CA LYS A 59 5.39 3.05 11.13
C LYS A 59 5.56 1.82 10.24
N GLU A 60 6.73 1.17 10.24
CA GLU A 60 6.97 -0.02 9.42
C GLU A 60 5.98 -1.16 9.75
N ARG A 61 5.65 -1.36 11.04
CA ARG A 61 4.63 -2.34 11.46
C ARG A 61 3.23 -1.96 10.98
N GLY A 62 2.88 -0.68 11.02
CA GLY A 62 1.62 -0.17 10.49
C GLY A 62 1.49 -0.42 8.99
N ASP A 63 2.54 -0.12 8.23
CA ASP A 63 2.60 -0.35 6.79
C ASP A 63 2.49 -1.85 6.46
N GLN A 64 3.16 -2.73 7.21
CA GLN A 64 3.04 -4.20 7.06
C GLN A 64 1.63 -4.71 7.37
N THR A 65 0.96 -4.15 8.37
CA THR A 65 -0.41 -4.53 8.72
C THR A 65 -1.40 -4.10 7.64
N LYS A 66 -1.22 -2.90 7.08
CA LYS A 66 -2.00 -2.41 5.94
C LYS A 66 -1.81 -3.30 4.72
N ASP A 67 -0.57 -3.64 4.40
CA ASP A 67 -0.22 -4.52 3.29
C ASP A 67 -0.86 -5.92 3.46
N LEU A 68 -0.74 -6.53 4.64
CA LEU A 68 -1.42 -7.78 4.95
C LEU A 68 -2.95 -7.69 4.79
N SER A 69 -3.55 -6.58 5.20
CA SER A 69 -4.99 -6.35 5.02
C SER A 69 -5.37 -6.26 3.56
N ASN A 70 -4.58 -5.56 2.74
CA ASN A 70 -4.78 -5.44 1.31
C ASN A 70 -4.66 -6.81 0.62
N ALA A 71 -3.59 -7.55 0.90
CA ALA A 71 -3.38 -8.89 0.35
C ALA A 71 -4.53 -9.86 0.70
N LYS A 72 -5.08 -9.78 1.92
CA LYS A 72 -6.28 -10.56 2.31
C LYS A 72 -7.53 -10.14 1.53
N GLN A 73 -7.73 -8.86 1.26
CA GLN A 73 -8.85 -8.40 0.44
C GLN A 73 -8.75 -8.94 -0.98
N ILE A 74 -7.55 -8.94 -1.56
CA ILE A 74 -7.30 -9.55 -2.89
C ILE A 74 -7.59 -11.06 -2.84
N ALA A 75 -7.15 -11.78 -1.81
CA ALA A 75 -7.44 -13.21 -1.66
C ALA A 75 -8.93 -13.51 -1.53
N LEU A 76 -9.70 -12.66 -0.83
CA LEU A 76 -11.15 -12.79 -0.74
C LEU A 76 -11.82 -12.56 -2.11
N ALA A 77 -11.36 -11.57 -2.88
CA ALA A 77 -11.83 -11.32 -4.24
C ALA A 77 -11.51 -12.51 -5.17
N LEU A 78 -10.32 -13.11 -5.05
CA LEU A 78 -9.96 -14.34 -5.77
C LEU A 78 -10.88 -15.52 -5.42
N ARG A 79 -11.23 -15.68 -4.14
CA ARG A 79 -12.18 -16.73 -3.72
C ARG A 79 -13.58 -16.49 -4.29
N GLN A 80 -14.05 -15.25 -4.29
CA GLN A 80 -15.32 -14.91 -4.91
C GLN A 80 -15.30 -15.22 -6.42
N PHE A 81 -14.21 -14.83 -7.09
CA PHE A 81 -13.99 -15.20 -8.49
C PHE A 81 -14.05 -16.72 -8.70
N ALA A 82 -13.40 -17.51 -7.85
CA ALA A 82 -13.39 -18.97 -7.98
C ALA A 82 -14.79 -19.59 -7.84
N ILE A 83 -15.64 -19.09 -6.94
CA ILE A 83 -17.03 -19.52 -6.76
C ILE A 83 -17.80 -19.37 -8.08
N ASP A 84 -17.59 -18.25 -8.80
CA ASP A 84 -18.28 -17.95 -10.05
C ASP A 84 -17.62 -18.64 -11.27
N ASN A 85 -16.40 -19.19 -11.12
CA ASN A 85 -15.60 -19.75 -12.21
C ASN A 85 -15.16 -21.21 -11.95
N ASN A 86 -16.10 -22.08 -11.61
CA ASN A 86 -15.88 -23.53 -11.42
C ASN A 86 -14.74 -23.86 -10.45
N SER A 87 -14.69 -23.19 -9.32
CA SER A 87 -13.67 -23.37 -8.28
C SER A 87 -12.24 -22.98 -8.68
N SER A 88 -12.02 -22.36 -9.86
CA SER A 88 -10.70 -22.03 -10.38
C SER A 88 -10.34 -20.58 -10.09
N TYR A 89 -9.15 -20.35 -9.52
CA TYR A 89 -8.56 -19.03 -9.47
C TYR A 89 -8.10 -18.56 -10.85
N PRO A 90 -7.89 -17.24 -11.09
CA PRO A 90 -7.43 -16.74 -12.39
C PRO A 90 -6.11 -17.41 -12.82
N SER A 91 -6.16 -18.29 -13.79
CA SER A 91 -4.99 -19.01 -14.30
C SER A 91 -4.86 -18.98 -15.81
N HIS A 92 -5.95 -18.68 -16.50
CA HIS A 92 -6.02 -18.57 -17.95
C HIS A 92 -6.93 -17.42 -18.33
N PRO A 93 -6.58 -16.61 -19.34
CA PRO A 93 -7.57 -15.75 -19.93
C PRO A 93 -8.69 -16.62 -20.52
N PRO A 94 -9.99 -16.33 -20.31
CA PRO A 94 -11.05 -17.01 -21.04
C PRO A 94 -10.77 -16.84 -22.53
N ALA A 95 -10.79 -17.94 -23.25
CA ALA A 95 -10.37 -18.05 -24.64
C ALA A 95 -11.08 -17.12 -25.64
N ALA A 96 -12.08 -16.36 -25.22
CA ALA A 96 -12.92 -15.57 -26.09
C ALA A 96 -12.81 -14.06 -25.96
N SER A 97 -12.21 -13.50 -24.90
CA SER A 97 -12.31 -12.06 -24.62
C SER A 97 -10.97 -11.32 -24.52
N TYR A 98 -9.85 -12.01 -24.37
CA TYR A 98 -8.55 -11.36 -24.23
C TYR A 98 -7.55 -12.04 -25.15
N SER A 99 -7.40 -11.46 -26.32
CA SER A 99 -6.52 -11.92 -27.39
C SER A 99 -5.06 -11.66 -27.02
N THR A 100 -4.48 -12.53 -26.24
CA THR A 100 -3.08 -12.87 -26.39
C THR A 100 -2.98 -14.38 -26.21
N ALA A 101 -2.30 -15.02 -27.14
CA ALA A 101 -2.02 -16.46 -27.27
C ALA A 101 -2.44 -17.34 -26.08
N ALA A 102 -3.11 -18.45 -26.35
CA ALA A 102 -3.42 -19.51 -25.39
C ALA A 102 -2.22 -19.79 -24.48
N GLY A 103 -2.21 -19.22 -23.25
CA GLY A 103 -1.10 -19.37 -22.32
C GLY A 103 -1.45 -18.84 -20.93
N LEU A 104 -0.69 -19.30 -19.94
CA LEU A 104 -0.73 -18.75 -18.59
C LEU A 104 -0.43 -17.23 -18.61
N PRO A 105 -0.99 -16.44 -17.68
CA PRO A 105 -0.61 -15.04 -17.54
C PRO A 105 0.91 -14.88 -17.46
N ALA A 106 1.47 -13.88 -18.14
CA ALA A 106 2.91 -13.65 -18.13
C ALA A 106 3.39 -13.07 -16.79
N ASN A 107 2.49 -12.37 -16.10
CA ASN A 107 2.76 -11.73 -14.82
C ASN A 107 1.50 -11.71 -13.94
N SER A 108 1.65 -11.33 -12.68
CA SER A 108 0.53 -11.31 -11.75
C SER A 108 -0.49 -10.19 -12.03
N ASN A 109 -0.09 -9.10 -12.68
CA ASN A 109 -1.01 -8.05 -13.10
C ASN A 109 -2.08 -8.62 -14.04
N GLU A 110 -1.65 -9.40 -15.05
CA GLU A 110 -2.57 -10.06 -15.99
C GLU A 110 -3.53 -11.04 -15.29
N ALA A 111 -3.05 -11.78 -14.28
CA ALA A 111 -3.90 -12.66 -13.50
C ALA A 111 -4.95 -11.87 -12.69
N PHE A 112 -4.57 -10.76 -12.09
CA PHE A 112 -5.45 -9.94 -11.27
C PHE A 112 -6.43 -9.08 -12.08
N TRP A 113 -6.23 -8.87 -13.38
CA TRP A 113 -7.20 -8.17 -14.25
C TRP A 113 -8.61 -8.76 -14.16
N TRP A 114 -8.72 -10.06 -13.92
CA TRP A 114 -10.00 -10.76 -13.79
C TRP A 114 -10.82 -10.32 -12.58
N LEU A 115 -10.21 -9.68 -11.62
CA LEU A 115 -10.89 -9.19 -10.42
C LEU A 115 -11.62 -7.87 -10.65
N PHE A 116 -11.33 -7.19 -11.76
CA PHE A 116 -11.92 -5.90 -12.08
C PHE A 116 -13.10 -6.01 -13.06
N PRO A 117 -13.98 -4.99 -13.10
CA PRO A 117 -15.11 -4.99 -14.02
C PRO A 117 -14.69 -5.20 -15.48
N SER A 118 -15.48 -5.96 -16.21
CA SER A 118 -15.34 -6.19 -17.65
C SER A 118 -16.71 -6.08 -18.33
N ALA A 119 -16.77 -6.27 -19.67
CA ALA A 119 -18.04 -6.23 -20.40
C ALA A 119 -19.11 -7.18 -19.85
N ASP A 120 -18.66 -8.35 -19.41
CA ASP A 120 -19.54 -9.45 -19.04
C ASP A 120 -19.61 -9.69 -17.51
N GLN A 121 -18.81 -8.95 -16.72
CA GLN A 121 -18.71 -9.13 -15.27
C GLN A 121 -18.67 -7.80 -14.52
N THR A 122 -19.37 -7.75 -13.40
CA THR A 122 -19.42 -6.56 -12.51
C THR A 122 -18.11 -6.32 -11.76
N GLY A 123 -17.18 -7.27 -11.80
CA GLY A 123 -15.90 -7.24 -11.07
C GLY A 123 -16.05 -7.44 -9.56
N TYR A 124 -15.01 -7.95 -8.95
CA TYR A 124 -14.91 -8.21 -7.50
C TYR A 124 -14.21 -7.08 -6.76
N LEU A 125 -13.43 -6.28 -7.47
CA LEU A 125 -12.71 -5.11 -6.98
C LEU A 125 -13.06 -3.88 -7.81
N GLN A 126 -13.13 -2.72 -7.14
CA GLN A 126 -13.45 -1.44 -7.77
C GLN A 126 -12.28 -0.44 -7.73
N SER A 127 -11.18 -0.81 -7.09
CA SER A 127 -10.04 0.08 -6.88
C SER A 127 -8.72 -0.68 -6.91
N GLU A 128 -7.76 -0.15 -7.64
CA GLU A 128 -6.39 -0.66 -7.73
C GLU A 128 -5.53 -0.30 -6.52
N GLN A 129 -5.98 0.64 -5.71
CA GLN A 129 -5.23 1.16 -4.56
C GLN A 129 -4.80 0.08 -3.55
N ILE A 130 -5.53 -1.04 -3.49
CA ILE A 130 -5.17 -2.16 -2.62
C ILE A 130 -3.94 -2.93 -3.12
N PHE A 131 -3.54 -2.76 -4.38
CA PHE A 131 -2.34 -3.39 -4.94
C PHE A 131 -1.06 -2.58 -4.68
N ALA A 132 -1.21 -1.32 -4.21
CA ALA A 132 -0.07 -0.47 -3.90
C ALA A 132 0.47 -0.70 -2.50
N VAL A 133 1.76 -0.91 -2.41
CA VAL A 133 2.51 -0.95 -1.15
C VAL A 133 3.53 0.17 -1.13
N GLY A 134 3.41 1.06 -0.14
CA GLY A 134 4.27 2.24 -0.02
C GLY A 134 5.75 1.86 0.07
N GLY A 135 6.56 2.41 -0.83
CA GLY A 135 8.00 2.15 -0.89
C GLY A 135 8.39 0.89 -1.66
N SER A 136 7.46 0.19 -2.29
CA SER A 136 7.78 -0.89 -3.21
C SER A 136 8.31 -0.38 -4.55
N ALA A 137 9.34 -1.03 -5.07
CA ALA A 137 9.85 -0.76 -6.41
C ALA A 137 8.87 -1.21 -7.52
N TYR A 138 7.92 -2.06 -7.20
CA TYR A 138 6.84 -2.48 -8.09
C TYR A 138 5.68 -1.51 -8.17
N THR A 139 5.56 -0.54 -7.26
CA THR A 139 4.47 0.45 -7.23
C THR A 139 4.99 1.88 -7.36
N LYS A 140 5.89 2.08 -8.32
CA LYS A 140 6.48 3.40 -8.60
C LYS A 140 5.47 4.39 -9.18
N SER A 141 4.55 3.89 -10.00
CA SER A 141 3.55 4.73 -10.69
C SER A 141 2.37 5.10 -9.81
N ASN A 142 2.19 4.42 -8.70
CA ASN A 142 1.07 4.60 -7.78
C ASN A 142 -0.29 4.39 -8.47
N PRO A 143 -1.06 3.34 -8.16
CA PRO A 143 -2.31 3.04 -8.85
C PRO A 143 -3.20 4.27 -9.00
N ASP A 144 -3.60 4.56 -10.22
CA ASP A 144 -4.36 5.77 -10.56
C ASP A 144 -5.88 5.55 -10.57
N ASN A 145 -6.33 4.29 -10.38
CA ASN A 145 -7.71 3.84 -10.51
C ASN A 145 -8.30 4.08 -11.93
N HIS A 146 -7.46 4.11 -12.94
CA HIS A 146 -7.89 4.19 -14.31
C HIS A 146 -8.20 2.79 -14.84
N LEU A 147 -9.42 2.34 -14.61
CA LEU A 147 -9.86 1.03 -15.08
C LEU A 147 -10.22 1.07 -16.56
N ASP A 148 -9.92 -0.02 -17.27
CA ASP A 148 -10.36 -0.20 -18.64
C ASP A 148 -11.89 -0.20 -18.74
N ALA A 149 -12.41 0.41 -19.81
CA ALA A 149 -13.85 0.45 -20.03
C ALA A 149 -14.41 -0.98 -20.18
N PRO A 150 -15.59 -1.27 -19.61
CA PRO A 150 -16.27 -2.52 -19.84
C PRO A 150 -16.48 -2.75 -21.35
N GLY A 151 -16.10 -3.94 -21.85
CA GLY A 151 -16.21 -4.29 -23.28
C GLY A 151 -14.96 -4.05 -24.12
N GLY A 152 -13.90 -3.52 -23.57
CA GLY A 152 -12.59 -3.42 -24.24
C GLY A 152 -11.94 -4.79 -24.42
N ALA A 153 -11.45 -5.07 -25.64
CA ALA A 153 -10.74 -6.32 -25.93
C ALA A 153 -9.31 -6.37 -25.35
N ALA A 154 -8.76 -5.25 -24.92
CA ALA A 154 -7.42 -5.14 -24.36
C ALA A 154 -7.49 -4.51 -22.97
N ARG A 155 -6.68 -5.02 -22.06
CA ARG A 155 -6.41 -4.41 -20.75
C ARG A 155 -5.17 -3.55 -20.88
N THR A 156 -5.35 -2.25 -20.86
CA THR A 156 -4.27 -1.27 -21.07
C THR A 156 -3.97 -0.47 -19.82
N PHE A 157 -5.00 -0.14 -19.08
CA PHE A 157 -4.93 0.77 -17.94
C PHE A 157 -5.02 0.03 -16.61
N THR A 158 -5.93 -0.93 -16.48
CA THR A 158 -6.14 -1.68 -15.24
C THR A 158 -4.88 -2.43 -14.84
N LEU A 159 -4.35 -2.15 -13.65
CA LEU A 159 -3.11 -2.70 -13.11
C LEU A 159 -1.97 -2.64 -14.12
N ALA A 160 -1.71 -1.46 -14.65
CA ALA A 160 -0.58 -1.23 -15.54
C ALA A 160 0.77 -1.56 -14.85
N ALA A 161 1.85 -1.54 -15.65
CA ALA A 161 3.19 -1.73 -15.09
C ALA A 161 3.50 -0.70 -14.00
N GLY A 162 4.00 -1.16 -12.87
CA GLY A 162 4.31 -0.29 -11.73
C GLY A 162 3.16 -0.01 -10.77
N GLU A 163 2.04 -0.72 -10.83
CA GLU A 163 0.86 -0.50 -9.99
C GLU A 163 0.52 -1.67 -9.05
N ASN A 164 1.18 -2.81 -9.21
CA ASN A 164 0.96 -4.00 -8.40
C ASN A 164 2.22 -4.42 -7.66
N ASN A 165 2.12 -4.68 -6.36
CA ASN A 165 3.21 -5.20 -5.54
C ASN A 165 3.18 -6.73 -5.38
N TYR A 166 2.06 -7.40 -5.66
CA TYR A 166 1.85 -8.77 -5.24
C TYR A 166 2.18 -9.78 -6.32
N ALA A 167 3.02 -10.75 -5.97
CA ALA A 167 3.19 -11.99 -6.70
C ALA A 167 1.97 -12.91 -6.49
N TYR A 168 1.72 -13.77 -7.44
CA TYR A 168 0.57 -14.67 -7.47
C TYR A 168 0.98 -16.08 -7.88
N VAL A 169 0.42 -17.09 -7.21
CA VAL A 169 0.60 -18.50 -7.58
C VAL A 169 -0.58 -18.94 -8.43
N ALA A 170 -0.36 -19.10 -9.72
CA ALA A 170 -1.41 -19.50 -10.67
C ALA A 170 -1.69 -21.00 -10.62
N GLY A 171 -2.79 -21.44 -11.28
CA GLY A 171 -3.14 -22.85 -11.40
C GLY A 171 -3.74 -23.50 -10.15
N LEU A 172 -3.93 -22.75 -9.07
CA LEU A 172 -4.60 -23.20 -7.85
C LEU A 172 -6.13 -23.06 -7.98
N THR A 173 -6.85 -23.80 -7.14
CA THR A 173 -8.30 -23.77 -7.01
C THR A 173 -8.70 -23.45 -5.56
N ASP A 174 -9.97 -23.10 -5.33
CA ASP A 174 -10.49 -22.90 -3.97
C ASP A 174 -10.51 -24.17 -3.12
N THR A 175 -10.44 -25.34 -3.78
CA THR A 175 -10.32 -26.67 -3.17
C THR A 175 -8.87 -27.13 -3.00
N SER A 176 -7.88 -26.34 -3.45
CA SER A 176 -6.46 -26.60 -3.22
C SER A 176 -6.14 -26.61 -1.73
N ASN A 177 -5.02 -27.25 -1.36
CA ASN A 177 -4.63 -27.33 0.04
C ASN A 177 -4.61 -25.92 0.67
N PRO A 178 -5.35 -25.72 1.78
CA PRO A 178 -5.46 -24.41 2.45
C PRO A 178 -4.13 -23.75 2.80
N THR A 179 -3.08 -24.56 2.98
CA THR A 179 -1.73 -24.10 3.37
C THR A 179 -0.83 -23.73 2.17
N PHE A 180 -1.33 -23.85 0.95
CA PHE A 180 -0.56 -23.40 -0.21
C PHE A 180 -0.53 -21.87 -0.30
N PRO A 181 0.62 -21.26 -0.58
CA PRO A 181 0.68 -19.82 -0.76
C PRO A 181 -0.06 -19.43 -2.05
N LEU A 182 -0.92 -18.42 -1.97
CA LEU A 182 -1.71 -17.92 -3.09
C LEU A 182 -1.16 -16.55 -3.55
N ILE A 183 -0.89 -15.67 -2.59
CA ILE A 183 -0.40 -14.31 -2.82
C ILE A 183 0.82 -14.09 -1.93
N ALA A 184 1.81 -13.38 -2.43
CA ALA A 184 2.96 -12.93 -1.66
C ALA A 184 3.39 -11.54 -2.10
N ASP A 185 4.26 -10.86 -1.33
CA ASP A 185 5.01 -9.71 -1.84
C ASP A 185 5.81 -10.12 -3.08
N GLY A 186 5.93 -9.20 -4.05
CA GLY A 186 6.72 -9.44 -5.26
C GLY A 186 8.18 -9.79 -4.95
N PHE A 187 8.76 -10.67 -5.77
CA PHE A 187 10.14 -11.16 -5.65
C PHE A 187 11.10 -10.37 -6.54
N ILE A 188 12.41 -10.61 -6.40
CA ILE A 188 13.41 -10.03 -7.29
C ILE A 188 13.16 -10.44 -8.74
N ALA A 189 12.80 -11.72 -8.96
CA ALA A 189 12.51 -12.29 -10.27
C ALA A 189 11.36 -13.30 -10.18
N ALA A 190 10.66 -13.52 -11.28
CA ALA A 190 9.59 -14.52 -11.37
C ALA A 190 10.12 -15.93 -11.03
N GLY A 191 9.27 -16.72 -10.36
CA GLY A 191 9.57 -18.11 -10.02
C GLY A 191 10.61 -18.33 -8.92
N GLY A 192 11.31 -17.29 -8.47
CA GLY A 192 12.46 -17.44 -7.57
C GLY A 192 12.15 -17.44 -6.07
N GLY A 193 11.08 -16.81 -5.65
CA GLY A 193 10.72 -16.70 -4.23
C GLY A 193 11.79 -16.02 -3.35
N THR A 194 12.63 -15.16 -3.94
CA THR A 194 13.76 -14.50 -3.27
C THR A 194 13.49 -13.00 -3.16
N TYR A 195 13.77 -12.43 -1.98
CA TYR A 195 13.60 -11.03 -1.65
C TYR A 195 14.92 -10.26 -1.66
N SER A 196 14.84 -8.93 -1.82
CA SER A 196 15.99 -8.04 -1.81
C SER A 196 16.15 -7.31 -0.48
N THR A 197 17.40 -7.12 -0.05
CA THR A 197 17.74 -6.20 1.04
C THR A 197 17.68 -4.73 0.61
N ASN A 198 17.77 -4.46 -0.70
CA ASN A 198 17.68 -3.11 -1.25
C ASN A 198 16.22 -2.75 -1.55
N LYS A 199 15.70 -1.75 -0.84
CA LYS A 199 14.31 -1.28 -0.99
C LYS A 199 14.02 -0.63 -2.36
N SER A 200 15.05 -0.22 -3.09
CA SER A 200 14.89 0.49 -4.37
C SER A 200 14.71 -0.44 -5.58
N ILE A 201 14.79 -1.74 -5.39
CA ILE A 201 14.62 -2.73 -6.46
C ILE A 201 13.46 -3.68 -6.16
N PRO A 202 12.91 -4.37 -7.17
CA PRO A 202 11.89 -5.41 -7.00
C PRO A 202 12.21 -6.37 -5.86
N GLY A 203 11.20 -6.77 -5.11
CA GLY A 203 11.34 -7.67 -3.97
C GLY A 203 11.94 -7.05 -2.70
N GLY A 204 12.23 -5.75 -2.69
CA GLY A 204 12.93 -5.10 -1.60
C GLY A 204 12.07 -4.34 -0.59
N VAL A 205 10.75 -4.34 -0.72
CA VAL A 205 9.85 -3.47 0.08
C VAL A 205 10.10 -3.56 1.59
N TRP A 206 10.37 -4.76 2.12
CA TRP A 206 10.68 -4.99 3.55
C TRP A 206 12.18 -5.29 3.79
N ALA A 207 13.06 -4.97 2.83
CA ALA A 207 14.51 -5.17 2.92
C ALA A 207 14.90 -6.62 3.30
N ALA A 208 14.22 -7.61 2.73
CA ALA A 208 14.37 -9.04 3.02
C ALA A 208 14.32 -9.42 4.51
N LYS A 209 13.70 -8.61 5.36
CA LYS A 209 13.52 -8.94 6.79
C LYS A 209 12.24 -9.73 7.01
N LYS A 210 11.19 -9.38 6.28
CA LYS A 210 9.85 -9.95 6.36
C LYS A 210 9.25 -10.06 4.98
N ALA A 211 8.21 -10.87 4.86
CA ALA A 211 7.35 -10.98 3.69
C ALA A 211 5.91 -11.19 4.15
N ILE A 212 4.97 -10.71 3.37
CA ILE A 212 3.56 -10.95 3.55
C ILE A 212 3.16 -12.09 2.64
N ILE A 213 2.48 -13.09 3.19
CA ILE A 213 1.99 -14.25 2.44
C ILE A 213 0.54 -14.49 2.85
N VAL A 214 -0.29 -14.68 1.84
CA VAL A 214 -1.68 -15.10 2.01
C VAL A 214 -1.87 -16.47 1.34
N PHE A 215 -2.54 -17.37 2.02
CA PHE A 215 -2.74 -18.76 1.64
C PHE A 215 -4.10 -18.97 0.96
N CYS A 216 -4.32 -20.17 0.41
CA CYS A 216 -5.57 -20.51 -0.27
C CYS A 216 -6.82 -20.42 0.62
N ASP A 217 -6.68 -20.55 1.94
CA ASP A 217 -7.76 -20.34 2.91
C ASP A 217 -8.05 -18.85 3.22
N ALA A 218 -7.38 -17.93 2.53
CA ALA A 218 -7.36 -16.49 2.78
C ALA A 218 -6.77 -16.10 4.15
N SER A 219 -6.15 -17.04 4.89
CA SER A 219 -5.32 -16.69 6.02
C SER A 219 -4.06 -16.00 5.53
N GLY A 220 -3.59 -14.98 6.28
CA GLY A 220 -2.41 -14.24 5.87
C GLY A 220 -1.49 -14.01 7.05
N GLN A 221 -0.20 -14.05 6.79
CA GLN A 221 0.85 -13.93 7.80
C GLN A 221 1.97 -13.01 7.35
N ILE A 222 2.56 -12.31 8.34
CA ILE A 222 3.84 -11.61 8.18
C ILE A 222 4.93 -12.57 8.64
N VAL A 223 5.66 -13.14 7.69
CA VAL A 223 6.67 -14.17 7.96
C VAL A 223 8.08 -13.58 7.96
N LYS A 224 8.99 -14.20 8.71
CA LYS A 224 10.41 -13.84 8.64
C LYS A 224 11.03 -14.42 7.38
N VAL A 225 11.80 -13.60 6.68
CA VAL A 225 12.66 -14.03 5.59
C VAL A 225 13.99 -14.52 6.16
N ASN A 226 14.51 -15.60 5.63
CA ASN A 226 15.82 -16.14 6.04
C ASN A 226 16.93 -15.13 5.67
N PRO A 227 17.80 -14.74 6.61
CA PRO A 227 18.79 -13.69 6.36
C PRO A 227 19.95 -14.13 5.45
N THR A 228 20.13 -15.44 5.23
CA THR A 228 21.25 -15.96 4.44
C THR A 228 20.93 -16.02 2.94
N ASP A 229 19.75 -16.52 2.59
CA ASP A 229 19.33 -16.73 1.20
C ASP A 229 18.15 -15.84 0.76
N HIS A 230 17.65 -15.01 1.69
CA HIS A 230 16.55 -14.07 1.47
C HIS A 230 15.25 -14.73 0.96
N GLN A 231 14.98 -15.94 1.43
CA GLN A 231 13.81 -16.74 1.06
C GLN A 231 12.89 -16.97 2.26
N VAL A 232 11.60 -17.18 1.99
CA VAL A 232 10.69 -17.73 2.99
C VAL A 232 10.77 -19.25 2.90
N LYS A 233 11.11 -19.88 4.01
CA LYS A 233 11.27 -21.33 4.09
C LYS A 233 10.11 -22.00 4.81
N ARG A 234 9.82 -23.20 4.37
CA ARG A 234 8.90 -24.13 4.99
C ARG A 234 9.57 -25.50 5.13
N THR A 235 9.23 -26.22 6.17
CA THR A 235 9.71 -27.60 6.36
C THR A 235 9.00 -28.53 5.37
N ASN A 236 9.74 -29.26 4.57
CA ASN A 236 9.23 -30.27 3.65
C ASN A 236 8.95 -31.61 4.35
N SER A 237 8.43 -32.60 3.64
CA SER A 237 8.11 -33.93 4.17
C SER A 237 9.35 -34.68 4.70
N ALA A 238 10.52 -34.38 4.16
CA ALA A 238 11.81 -34.93 4.62
C ALA A 238 12.38 -34.21 5.85
N GLY A 239 11.69 -33.20 6.40
CA GLY A 239 12.15 -32.41 7.53
C GLY A 239 13.16 -31.30 7.19
N ALA A 240 13.47 -31.10 5.91
CA ALA A 240 14.39 -30.07 5.46
C ALA A 240 13.69 -28.71 5.23
N GLN A 241 14.42 -27.62 5.46
CA GLN A 241 13.94 -26.27 5.18
C GLN A 241 14.10 -25.96 3.68
N ALA A 242 13.00 -25.84 2.95
CA ALA A 242 12.98 -25.53 1.53
C ALA A 242 12.28 -24.20 1.25
N ASN A 243 12.65 -23.54 0.14
CA ASN A 243 11.98 -22.33 -0.32
C ASN A 243 10.50 -22.65 -0.63
N MET A 244 9.59 -21.85 -0.06
CA MET A 244 8.15 -22.07 -0.18
C MET A 244 7.63 -21.96 -1.62
N PHE A 245 8.35 -21.29 -2.51
CA PHE A 245 7.89 -20.94 -3.86
C PHE A 245 8.62 -21.66 -4.99
N VAL A 246 9.38 -22.71 -4.70
CA VAL A 246 10.11 -23.47 -5.73
C VAL A 246 9.84 -24.97 -5.65
N ALA A 247 10.11 -25.68 -6.75
CA ALA A 247 9.81 -27.09 -6.93
C ALA A 247 10.49 -28.06 -5.96
N ALA A 248 11.56 -27.64 -5.27
CA ALA A 248 12.17 -28.42 -4.20
C ALA A 248 11.31 -28.55 -2.93
N ALA A 249 10.25 -27.76 -2.88
CA ALA A 249 9.22 -27.89 -1.87
C ALA A 249 8.20 -28.92 -2.36
N ASP A 250 8.03 -29.99 -1.64
CA ASP A 250 7.13 -31.12 -1.99
C ASP A 250 5.64 -30.86 -1.71
N TRP A 251 5.22 -29.63 -1.56
CA TRP A 251 3.83 -29.26 -1.24
C TRP A 251 3.04 -28.70 -2.44
N PHE A 252 3.67 -28.29 -3.52
CA PHE A 252 2.97 -27.99 -4.77
C PHE A 252 3.88 -28.12 -5.99
N ASP A 253 3.29 -28.34 -7.16
CA ASP A 253 4.02 -28.48 -8.42
C ASP A 253 4.20 -27.12 -9.09
N VAL A 254 5.43 -26.62 -9.17
CA VAL A 254 5.74 -25.32 -9.79
C VAL A 254 5.49 -25.33 -11.31
N ALA A 255 5.51 -26.48 -11.98
CA ALA A 255 5.17 -26.55 -13.39
C ALA A 255 3.67 -26.35 -13.63
N ALA A 256 2.83 -26.93 -12.76
CA ALA A 256 1.40 -26.72 -12.76
C ALA A 256 0.96 -25.41 -12.10
N ASN A 257 1.75 -24.93 -11.14
CA ASN A 257 1.47 -23.76 -10.32
C ASN A 257 2.59 -22.72 -10.40
N PRO A 258 2.78 -22.06 -11.54
CA PRO A 258 3.84 -21.06 -11.70
C PRO A 258 3.63 -19.87 -10.78
N VAL A 259 4.74 -19.37 -10.26
CA VAL A 259 4.77 -18.15 -9.44
C VAL A 259 5.00 -16.96 -10.34
N LEU A 260 3.99 -16.12 -10.46
CA LEU A 260 3.97 -14.93 -11.29
C LEU A 260 4.37 -13.72 -10.48
N ASN A 261 5.29 -12.92 -10.99
CA ASN A 261 5.69 -11.66 -10.38
C ASN A 261 4.86 -10.49 -10.91
N PRO A 262 4.78 -9.38 -10.16
CA PRO A 262 4.27 -8.12 -10.68
C PRO A 262 5.10 -7.63 -11.86
N GLN A 263 4.47 -6.84 -12.71
CA GLN A 263 5.16 -6.10 -13.77
C GLN A 263 5.72 -4.79 -13.19
N PRO A 264 7.05 -4.56 -13.22
CA PRO A 264 7.67 -3.37 -12.65
C PRO A 264 7.48 -2.11 -13.51
#